data_8f8ac41e99cefb4e046af4e039e25eba
#
_entry.id   8f8ac41e99cefb4e046af4e039e25eba
#
_cell.length_a   1.000
_cell.length_b   1.000
_cell.length_c   1.000
_cell.angle_alpha   90.00
_cell.angle_beta   90.00
_cell.angle_gamma   90.00
#
_symmetry.space_group_name_H-M   'P 1'
#
loop_
_entity.id
_entity.type
_entity.pdbx_description
1 polymer ?
#
loop_
_entity_poly.entity_id
_entity_poly.type
_entity_poly.pdbx_seq_one_letter_code
_entity_poly.pdbx_strand_id
1 'polypeptide(L)'
;MPARLQLDLTKEHLQELEALMKELGISTKKDLFNQAITLLEWAVGERKAGRIIASVDESQDQYKQVLLPAVERVAPRSKASTSLRDSALVKK
;
A
#
# COMPACT_ATOMS: atom_id res chain seq x y z
N MET A 1 27.94 3.20 -7.07
CA MET A 1 27.95 4.04 -5.86
C MET A 1 26.55 4.14 -5.27
N PRO A 2 26.43 3.95 -3.99
CA PRO A 2 25.12 4.08 -3.39
C PRO A 2 24.71 5.55 -3.35
N ALA A 3 23.45 5.78 -3.51
CA ALA A 3 22.88 7.11 -3.38
C ALA A 3 22.36 7.28 -1.96
N ARG A 4 22.33 8.51 -1.51
CA ARG A 4 21.85 8.80 -0.16
C ARG A 4 20.53 9.55 -0.24
N LEU A 5 19.61 9.15 0.60
CA LEU A 5 18.33 9.85 0.73
C LEU A 5 18.24 10.45 2.11
N GLN A 6 17.86 11.73 2.18
CA GLN A 6 17.63 12.38 3.45
C GLN A 6 16.20 12.82 3.53
N LEU A 7 15.58 12.61 4.68
CA LEU A 7 14.21 13.03 4.92
C LEU A 7 14.16 13.87 6.19
N ASP A 8 13.51 15.01 6.11
CA ASP A 8 13.32 15.85 7.28
C ASP A 8 11.92 15.60 7.81
N LEU A 9 11.84 15.10 9.02
CA LEU A 9 10.58 14.78 9.65
C LEU A 9 10.37 15.64 10.88
N THR A 10 9.11 15.94 11.19
CA THR A 10 8.82 16.59 12.45
C THR A 10 9.12 15.61 13.57
N LYS A 11 9.28 16.15 14.77
CA LYS A 11 9.54 15.29 15.92
C LYS A 11 8.42 14.29 16.12
N GLU A 12 7.20 14.73 15.92
CA GLU A 12 6.03 13.87 16.08
C GLU A 12 6.02 12.72 15.07
N HIS A 13 6.32 13.04 13.82
CA HIS A 13 6.36 12.00 12.78
C HIS A 13 7.49 11.02 13.03
N LEU A 14 8.64 11.52 13.52
CA LEU A 14 9.75 10.63 13.82
C LEU A 14 9.38 9.67 14.94
N GLN A 15 8.67 10.14 15.95
CA GLN A 15 8.25 9.30 17.05
C GLN A 15 7.25 8.24 16.58
N GLU A 16 6.36 8.60 15.68
CA GLU A 16 5.41 7.65 15.11
C GLU A 16 6.13 6.58 14.31
N LEU A 17 7.14 6.99 13.55
CA LEU A 17 7.93 6.07 12.77
C LEU A 17 8.66 5.08 13.66
N GLU A 18 9.26 5.57 14.73
CA GLU A 18 10.00 4.72 15.64
C GLU A 18 9.08 3.76 16.40
N ALA A 19 7.88 4.21 16.73
CA ALA A 19 6.90 3.34 17.37
C ALA A 19 6.48 2.22 16.43
N LEU A 20 6.30 2.54 15.16
CA LEU A 20 5.95 1.55 14.15
C LEU A 20 7.07 0.52 13.99
N MET A 21 8.31 0.99 13.96
CA MET A 21 9.46 0.09 13.88
C MET A 21 9.47 -0.89 15.02
N LYS A 22 9.16 -0.40 16.21
CA LYS A 22 9.15 -1.25 17.40
C LYS A 22 8.07 -2.31 17.28
N GLU A 23 6.89 -1.93 16.84
CA GLU A 23 5.82 -2.89 16.66
C GLU A 23 6.16 -3.96 15.65
N LEU A 24 6.87 -3.59 14.59
CA LEU A 24 7.22 -4.51 13.53
C LEU A 24 8.49 -5.31 13.79
N GLY A 25 9.22 -4.97 14.85
CA GLY A 25 10.49 -5.63 15.12
C GLY A 25 11.58 -5.24 14.16
N ILE A 26 11.47 -4.06 13.54
CA ILE A 26 12.45 -3.58 12.59
C ILE A 26 13.44 -2.69 13.33
N SER A 27 14.72 -2.98 13.18
CA SER A 27 15.75 -2.27 13.95
C SER A 27 16.39 -1.08 13.25
N THR A 28 16.23 -0.97 11.94
CA THR A 28 16.82 0.15 11.22
C THR A 28 15.80 0.86 10.37
N LYS A 29 16.00 2.17 10.18
CA LYS A 29 15.11 2.95 9.33
C LYS A 29 15.22 2.53 7.87
N LYS A 30 16.43 2.09 7.47
CA LYS A 30 16.63 1.59 6.11
C LYS A 30 15.74 0.38 5.84
N ASP A 31 15.66 -0.54 6.79
CA ASP A 31 14.85 -1.74 6.62
C ASP A 31 13.37 -1.38 6.60
N LEU A 32 12.94 -0.45 7.47
CA LEU A 32 11.56 0.00 7.46
C LEU A 32 11.21 0.62 6.09
N PHE A 33 12.12 1.44 5.57
CA PHE A 33 11.88 2.09 4.30
C PHE A 33 11.75 1.05 3.18
N ASN A 34 12.62 0.05 3.18
CA ASN A 34 12.57 -1.01 2.18
C ASN A 34 11.25 -1.78 2.25
N GLN A 35 10.77 -2.06 3.46
CA GLN A 35 9.51 -2.76 3.63
C GLN A 35 8.34 -1.90 3.13
N ALA A 36 8.37 -0.61 3.42
CA ALA A 36 7.31 0.30 3.00
C ALA A 36 7.27 0.43 1.47
N ILE A 37 8.43 0.52 0.85
CA ILE A 37 8.50 0.63 -0.61
C ILE A 37 8.01 -0.66 -1.26
N THR A 38 8.35 -1.80 -0.69
CA THR A 38 7.89 -3.08 -1.22
C THR A 38 6.36 -3.15 -1.19
N LEU A 39 5.76 -2.68 -0.11
CA LEU A 39 4.30 -2.67 0.00
C LEU A 39 3.68 -1.74 -1.04
N LEU A 40 4.28 -0.55 -1.22
CA LEU A 40 3.76 0.39 -2.21
C LEU A 40 3.91 -0.14 -3.64
N GLU A 41 5.02 -0.81 -3.92
CA GLU A 41 5.22 -1.41 -5.24
C GLU A 41 4.16 -2.47 -5.51
N TRP A 42 3.83 -3.25 -4.50
CA TRP A 42 2.78 -4.25 -4.63
C TRP A 42 1.44 -3.57 -4.91
N ALA A 43 1.13 -2.50 -4.17
CA ALA A 43 -0.13 -1.78 -4.34
C ALA A 43 -0.25 -1.18 -5.74
N VAL A 44 0.85 -0.62 -6.25
CA VAL A 44 0.86 -0.07 -7.60
C VAL A 44 0.61 -1.18 -8.62
N GLY A 45 1.23 -2.34 -8.44
CA GLY A 45 1.02 -3.47 -9.33
C GLY A 45 -0.42 -3.94 -9.33
N GLU A 46 -1.06 -3.95 -8.16
CA GLU A 46 -2.46 -4.34 -8.06
C GLU A 46 -3.36 -3.35 -8.82
N ARG A 47 -3.08 -2.06 -8.68
CA ARG A 47 -3.89 -1.06 -9.37
C ARG A 47 -3.68 -1.11 -10.88
N LYS A 48 -2.46 -1.38 -11.34
CA LYS A 48 -2.21 -1.51 -12.77
C LYS A 48 -2.97 -2.68 -13.36
N ALA A 49 -3.21 -3.70 -12.56
CA ALA A 49 -3.97 -4.86 -13.01
C ALA A 49 -5.49 -4.65 -12.90
N GLY A 50 -5.90 -3.48 -12.43
CA GLY A 50 -7.32 -3.17 -12.30
C GLY A 50 -7.96 -3.70 -11.04
N ARG A 51 -7.16 -4.12 -10.07
CA ARG A 51 -7.69 -4.66 -8.83
C ARG A 51 -7.83 -3.58 -7.77
N ILE A 52 -8.72 -3.76 -6.84
CA ILE A 52 -8.85 -2.84 -5.70
C ILE A 52 -8.11 -3.43 -4.50
N ILE A 53 -7.71 -2.55 -3.60
CA ILE A 53 -7.03 -2.96 -2.39
C ILE A 53 -8.02 -2.80 -1.25
N ALA A 54 -8.18 -3.82 -0.45
CA ALA A 54 -9.21 -3.82 0.58
C ALA A 54 -8.77 -4.49 1.86
N SER A 55 -9.42 -4.11 2.93
CA SER A 55 -9.27 -4.76 4.23
C SER A 55 -10.53 -5.59 4.45
N VAL A 56 -10.34 -6.84 4.84
CA VAL A 56 -11.46 -7.77 5.02
C VAL A 56 -11.44 -8.29 6.44
N ASP A 57 -12.58 -8.17 7.13
CA ASP A 57 -12.72 -8.73 8.47
C ASP A 57 -13.79 -9.81 8.37
N GLU A 58 -13.36 -11.04 8.27
CA GLU A 58 -14.28 -12.16 8.09
C GLU A 58 -15.13 -12.43 9.32
N SER A 59 -14.59 -12.14 10.48
CA SER A 59 -15.33 -12.38 11.71
C SER A 59 -16.54 -11.47 11.85
N GLN A 60 -16.50 -10.30 11.23
CA GLN A 60 -17.61 -9.37 11.28
C GLN A 60 -18.26 -9.17 9.91
N ASP A 61 -17.82 -9.95 8.95
CA ASP A 61 -18.36 -9.87 7.60
C ASP A 61 -18.26 -8.44 7.05
N GLN A 62 -17.11 -7.80 7.28
CA GLN A 62 -16.88 -6.44 6.84
C GLN A 62 -15.81 -6.37 5.77
N TYR A 63 -16.02 -5.46 4.83
CA TYR A 63 -15.14 -5.25 3.71
C TYR A 63 -14.96 -3.75 3.54
N LYS A 64 -13.71 -3.30 3.58
CA LYS A 64 -13.42 -1.88 3.43
C LYS A 64 -12.36 -1.68 2.37
N GLN A 65 -12.66 -0.87 1.39
CA GLN A 65 -11.69 -0.54 0.37
C GLN A 65 -10.69 0.45 0.93
N VAL A 66 -9.41 0.22 0.65
CA VAL A 66 -8.34 1.10 1.10
C VAL A 66 -7.99 2.03 -0.05
N LEU A 67 -8.11 3.33 0.20
CA LEU A 67 -7.79 4.33 -0.81
C LEU A 67 -6.58 5.14 -0.40
N LEU A 68 -5.49 4.95 -1.10
CA LEU A 68 -4.29 5.75 -0.88
C LEU A 68 -4.19 6.69 -2.08
N PRO A 69 -4.31 8.00 -1.86
CA PRO A 69 -4.41 8.93 -2.98
C PRO A 69 -3.33 8.77 -4.06
N ALA A 70 -2.09 8.56 -3.65
CA ALA A 70 -1.02 8.40 -4.62
C ALA A 70 -1.19 7.14 -5.46
N VAL A 71 -1.67 6.06 -4.84
CA VAL A 71 -1.86 4.79 -5.52
C VAL A 71 -3.09 4.87 -6.42
N GLU A 72 -4.12 5.60 -5.99
CA GLU A 72 -5.34 5.74 -6.79
C GLU A 72 -5.11 6.50 -8.07
N ARG A 73 -4.03 7.28 -8.15
CA ARG A 73 -3.72 7.98 -9.38
C ARG A 73 -3.15 7.07 -10.45
N VAL A 74 -2.81 5.84 -10.10
CA VAL A 74 -2.25 4.89 -11.06
C VAL A 74 -3.37 4.36 -11.94
N ALA A 75 -3.26 4.60 -13.24
CA ALA A 75 -4.29 4.13 -14.15
C ALA A 75 -4.12 2.64 -14.39
N PRO A 76 -5.21 1.92 -14.52
CA PRO A 76 -5.12 0.51 -14.88
C PRO A 76 -4.48 0.36 -16.25
N ARG A 77 -3.67 -0.66 -16.41
CA ARG A 77 -3.00 -0.90 -17.66
C ARG A 77 -3.96 -1.23 -18.77
N SER A 78 -5.03 -1.91 -18.43
CA SER A 78 -6.03 -2.29 -19.42
C SER A 78 -7.35 -1.70 -19.03
N LYS A 79 -7.97 -0.97 -19.97
CA LYS A 79 -9.25 -0.46 -19.69
C LYS A 79 -10.24 -1.47 -19.61
N ALA A 80 -10.03 -2.46 -20.28
CA ALA A 80 -10.98 -3.47 -20.25
C ALA A 80 -11.11 -4.04 -18.96
N SER A 81 -10.37 -3.80 -18.43
CA SER A 81 -10.54 -4.29 -17.24
C SER A 81 -11.70 -4.02 -16.69
N THR A 82 -12.18 -3.72 -17.33
CA THR A 82 -13.06 -3.43 -16.64
C THR A 82 -13.83 -4.26 -16.36
N SER A 83 -13.53 -4.54 -16.62
CA SER A 83 -14.08 -4.95 -16.11
C SER A 83 -14.47 -5.42 -15.37
N LEU A 84 -14.42 -5.28 -15.37
CA LEU A 84 -14.71 -5.53 -14.68
C LEU A 84 -15.53 -5.85 -14.21
N ARG A 85 -15.90 -5.89 -14.56
CA ARG A 85 -16.55 -6.26 -14.09
C ARG A 85 -16.77 -7.26 -13.79
N ASP A 86 -16.35 -7.41 -14.23
CA ASP A 86 -16.30 -8.23 -13.71
C ASP A 86 -16.23 -8.60 -12.95
N SER A 87 -16.21 -8.14 -12.73
CA SER A 87 -16.18 -8.26 -11.88
C SER A 87 -16.61 -8.60 -11.29
N ALA A 88 -16.98 -8.50 -11.68
CA ALA A 88 -17.45 -8.69 -11.04
C ALA A 88 -17.85 -9.47 -10.76
N LEU A 89 -17.80 -9.74 -11.23
CA LEU A 89 -17.98 -10.49 -10.85
C LEU A 89 -17.94 -11.17 -10.18
N VAL A 90 -17.65 -11.00 -9.89
CA VAL A 90 -17.48 -11.41 -9.15
C VAL A 90 -17.76 -11.94 -8.51
N LYS A 91 -18.01 -12.05 -8.46
CA LYS A 91 -18.28 -12.36 -7.69
C LYS A 91 -18.47 -13.17 -7.34
N LYS A 92 -18.48 -13.35 -7.43
CA LYS A 92 -18.49 -13.92 -6.99
C LYS A 92 -18.45 -14.40 -6.80
#